data_f9374b4328f3d29a976651fc453964bf
#
_entry.id   f9374b4328f3d29a976651fc453964bf
#
_cell.length_a   1.000
_cell.length_b   1.000
_cell.length_c   1.000
_cell.angle_alpha   90.00
_cell.angle_beta   90.00
_cell.angle_gamma   90.00
#
_symmetry.space_group_name_H-M   'P 1'
#
loop_
_entity.id
_entity.type
_entity.pdbx_description
1 polymer ?
#
loop_
_entity_poly.entity_id
_entity_poly.type
_entity_poly.pdbx_seq_one_letter_code
_entity_poly.pdbx_strand_id
1 'polypeptide(L)'
;AVPGSNKRMLEKAPSSGADVVFLDLEDAVAPDDKVQARTNIIEALKTYDWSHCAVSIRINGLDTHYAYRDLVDIVETCGDKLDTILIPKVGSAADVYFVSTMLSQIEEFKGFKPINIHVLIETAMGMANVEEIARSCPERMEAMVFGVADYAASVRARTTQIGGANPDYGMLTDADAEGSRFYHWGDQWHYAISRMAAACRAYGLRPIDGPFGDFNDPEGYKTAARRAAALGCEGKWAIHPSQVALANEVFTPTEKEVDRARRI
;
A
#
# COMPACT_ATOMS: atom_id res chain seq x y z
N ALA A 1 -6.23 4.05 -4.38
CA ALA A 1 -6.73 2.77 -4.95
C ALA A 1 -7.88 3.02 -5.90
N VAL A 2 -7.87 2.37 -7.07
CA VAL A 2 -8.91 2.53 -8.10
C VAL A 2 -9.31 1.17 -8.66
N PRO A 3 -10.55 0.67 -8.41
CA PRO A 3 -11.00 -0.61 -8.94
C PRO A 3 -10.98 -0.67 -10.46
N GLY A 4 -10.31 -1.67 -11.05
CA GLY A 4 -10.25 -1.88 -12.49
C GLY A 4 -11.60 -2.17 -13.13
N SER A 5 -12.58 -2.64 -12.37
CA SER A 5 -13.95 -2.87 -12.83
C SER A 5 -14.74 -1.57 -13.06
N ASN A 6 -14.30 -0.43 -12.52
CA ASN A 6 -15.04 0.83 -12.55
C ASN A 6 -14.45 1.85 -13.54
N LYS A 7 -14.93 1.85 -14.79
CA LYS A 7 -14.44 2.76 -15.85
C LYS A 7 -14.51 4.24 -15.47
N ARG A 8 -15.56 4.68 -14.74
CA ARG A 8 -15.71 6.08 -14.33
C ARG A 8 -14.66 6.49 -13.30
N MET A 9 -14.26 5.57 -12.40
CA MET A 9 -13.19 5.83 -11.46
C MET A 9 -11.83 5.86 -12.16
N LEU A 10 -11.58 4.95 -13.11
CA LEU A 10 -10.38 4.94 -13.95
C LEU A 10 -10.20 6.25 -14.73
N GLU A 11 -11.26 6.80 -15.32
CA GLU A 11 -11.25 8.08 -16.03
C GLU A 11 -10.84 9.27 -15.14
N LYS A 12 -11.26 9.25 -13.86
CA LYS A 12 -10.98 10.34 -12.91
C LYS A 12 -9.65 10.20 -12.16
N ALA A 13 -9.07 9.01 -12.18
CA ALA A 13 -7.90 8.68 -11.40
C ALA A 13 -6.67 9.56 -11.67
N PRO A 14 -6.33 9.90 -12.93
CA PRO A 14 -5.16 10.74 -13.23
C PRO A 14 -5.23 12.14 -12.59
N SER A 15 -6.43 12.67 -12.38
CA SER A 15 -6.64 14.00 -11.79
C SER A 15 -6.94 13.99 -10.29
N SER A 16 -6.68 12.88 -9.62
CA SER A 16 -7.00 12.70 -8.19
C SER A 16 -6.13 13.53 -7.23
N GLY A 17 -4.96 13.99 -7.68
CA GLY A 17 -3.98 14.68 -6.84
C GLY A 17 -3.14 13.76 -5.96
N ALA A 18 -3.21 12.45 -6.18
CA ALA A 18 -2.33 11.47 -5.54
C ALA A 18 -1.00 11.37 -6.28
N ASP A 19 0.12 11.17 -5.53
CA ASP A 19 1.44 10.98 -6.13
C ASP A 19 1.54 9.64 -6.85
N VAL A 20 0.88 8.60 -6.31
CA VAL A 20 0.80 7.27 -6.91
C VAL A 20 -0.65 6.85 -7.01
N VAL A 21 -1.07 6.45 -8.19
CA VAL A 21 -2.37 5.83 -8.43
C VAL A 21 -2.16 4.34 -8.70
N PHE A 22 -2.73 3.47 -7.89
CA PHE A 22 -2.73 2.07 -8.22
C PHE A 22 -4.09 1.58 -8.70
N LEU A 23 -4.07 0.91 -9.85
CA LEU A 23 -5.21 0.31 -10.52
C LEU A 23 -5.37 -1.12 -10.00
N ASP A 24 -6.49 -1.40 -9.40
CA ASP A 24 -6.68 -2.61 -8.61
C ASP A 24 -7.36 -3.72 -9.41
N LEU A 25 -6.77 -4.90 -9.39
CA LEU A 25 -7.34 -6.14 -9.93
C LEU A 25 -7.71 -7.13 -8.83
N GLU A 26 -7.34 -6.83 -7.58
CA GLU A 26 -7.46 -7.77 -6.47
C GLU A 26 -8.78 -7.58 -5.69
N ASP A 27 -8.76 -7.22 -4.43
CA ASP A 27 -9.91 -7.26 -3.52
C ASP A 27 -11.06 -6.31 -3.91
N ALA A 28 -10.77 -5.19 -4.58
CA ALA A 28 -11.82 -4.27 -5.03
C ALA A 28 -12.53 -4.70 -6.33
N VAL A 29 -12.20 -5.89 -6.87
CA VAL A 29 -12.78 -6.43 -8.10
C VAL A 29 -13.36 -7.82 -7.82
N ALA A 30 -14.66 -7.99 -8.09
CA ALA A 30 -15.30 -9.29 -7.95
C ALA A 30 -14.70 -10.36 -8.89
N PRO A 31 -14.72 -11.65 -8.52
CA PRO A 31 -14.14 -12.73 -9.35
C PRO A 31 -14.63 -12.72 -10.80
N ASP A 32 -15.92 -12.52 -11.02
CA ASP A 32 -16.53 -12.52 -12.37
C ASP A 32 -16.11 -11.31 -13.21
N ASP A 33 -15.65 -10.23 -12.57
CA ASP A 33 -15.22 -8.99 -13.23
C ASP A 33 -13.71 -8.95 -13.53
N LYS A 34 -12.90 -9.89 -13.03
CA LYS A 34 -11.43 -9.85 -13.12
C LYS A 34 -10.92 -9.71 -14.56
N VAL A 35 -11.48 -10.45 -15.48
CA VAL A 35 -11.09 -10.41 -16.90
C VAL A 35 -11.44 -9.06 -17.53
N GLN A 36 -12.65 -8.56 -17.24
CA GLN A 36 -13.09 -7.27 -17.76
C GLN A 36 -12.30 -6.11 -17.13
N ALA A 37 -11.97 -6.20 -15.84
CA ALA A 37 -11.16 -5.21 -15.14
C ALA A 37 -9.77 -5.06 -15.77
N ARG A 38 -9.12 -6.17 -16.15
CA ARG A 38 -7.84 -6.17 -16.88
C ARG A 38 -7.96 -5.41 -18.20
N THR A 39 -9.00 -5.69 -18.98
CA THR A 39 -9.28 -5.00 -20.25
C THR A 39 -9.51 -3.50 -20.04
N ASN A 40 -10.28 -3.13 -19.02
CA ASN A 40 -10.55 -1.73 -18.69
C ASN A 40 -9.27 -0.98 -18.29
N ILE A 41 -8.38 -1.62 -17.51
CA ILE A 41 -7.09 -1.03 -17.12
C ILE A 41 -6.21 -0.79 -18.35
N ILE A 42 -6.09 -1.76 -19.24
CA ILE A 42 -5.34 -1.62 -20.50
C ILE A 42 -5.89 -0.45 -21.34
N GLU A 43 -7.21 -0.34 -21.45
CA GLU A 43 -7.88 0.76 -22.15
C GLU A 43 -7.56 2.10 -21.48
N ALA A 44 -7.65 2.17 -20.16
CA ALA A 44 -7.37 3.39 -19.39
C ALA A 44 -5.92 3.86 -19.52
N LEU A 45 -4.96 2.92 -19.46
CA LEU A 45 -3.53 3.22 -19.63
C LEU A 45 -3.20 3.78 -21.02
N LYS A 46 -3.93 3.35 -22.04
CA LYS A 46 -3.74 3.84 -23.43
C LYS A 46 -4.45 5.16 -23.71
N THR A 47 -5.53 5.45 -22.98
CA THR A 47 -6.45 6.55 -23.32
C THR A 47 -6.22 7.80 -22.51
N TYR A 48 -5.91 7.66 -21.21
CA TYR A 48 -5.83 8.79 -20.29
C TYR A 48 -4.40 9.30 -20.12
N ASP A 49 -4.27 10.57 -19.74
CA ASP A 49 -2.98 11.20 -19.45
C ASP A 49 -2.58 10.94 -17.97
N TRP A 50 -1.54 10.13 -17.78
CA TRP A 50 -0.99 9.77 -16.48
C TRP A 50 0.27 10.58 -16.09
N SER A 51 0.62 11.62 -16.83
CA SER A 51 1.85 12.41 -16.63
C SER A 51 1.97 13.09 -15.25
N HIS A 52 0.87 13.17 -14.51
CA HIS A 52 0.80 13.87 -13.22
C HIS A 52 0.93 12.97 -11.99
N CYS A 53 1.02 11.66 -12.16
CA CYS A 53 1.16 10.69 -11.08
C CYS A 53 1.93 9.45 -11.55
N ALA A 54 2.58 8.76 -10.63
CA ALA A 54 3.10 7.43 -10.88
C ALA A 54 1.95 6.42 -10.97
N VAL A 55 2.08 5.45 -11.87
CA VAL A 55 1.07 4.43 -12.13
C VAL A 55 1.52 3.07 -11.65
N SER A 56 0.73 2.48 -10.78
CA SER A 56 0.92 1.14 -10.27
C SER A 56 -0.27 0.23 -10.63
N ILE A 57 -0.05 -1.05 -10.68
CA ILE A 57 -1.11 -2.05 -10.78
C ILE A 57 -1.00 -3.01 -9.60
N ARG A 58 -2.08 -3.15 -8.84
CA ARG A 58 -2.17 -4.24 -7.88
C ARG A 58 -2.70 -5.47 -8.60
N ILE A 59 -1.83 -6.46 -8.78
CA ILE A 59 -2.18 -7.75 -9.36
C ILE A 59 -2.98 -8.61 -8.38
N ASN A 60 -3.60 -9.67 -8.83
CA ASN A 60 -4.18 -10.67 -7.95
C ASN A 60 -3.11 -11.44 -7.17
N GLY A 61 -3.48 -12.05 -6.04
CA GLY A 61 -2.58 -12.87 -5.23
C GLY A 61 -1.96 -14.00 -6.05
N LEU A 62 -0.69 -14.30 -5.75
CA LEU A 62 0.09 -15.33 -6.46
C LEU A 62 -0.43 -16.75 -6.24
N ASP A 63 -1.28 -16.94 -5.25
CA ASP A 63 -2.02 -18.18 -4.97
C ASP A 63 -3.26 -18.36 -5.84
N THR A 64 -3.56 -17.39 -6.74
CA THR A 64 -4.69 -17.42 -7.65
C THR A 64 -4.27 -17.71 -9.09
N HIS A 65 -5.19 -18.19 -9.89
CA HIS A 65 -4.97 -18.40 -11.33
C HIS A 65 -5.05 -17.10 -12.16
N TYR A 66 -5.26 -15.95 -11.52
CA TYR A 66 -5.35 -14.65 -12.20
C TYR A 66 -4.00 -13.94 -12.32
N ALA A 67 -3.12 -14.09 -11.34
CA ALA A 67 -1.91 -13.28 -11.20
C ALA A 67 -1.00 -13.28 -12.44
N TYR A 68 -0.72 -14.46 -13.02
CA TYR A 68 0.15 -14.55 -14.19
C TYR A 68 -0.45 -13.84 -15.41
N ARG A 69 -1.79 -13.87 -15.57
CA ARG A 69 -2.47 -13.15 -16.65
C ARG A 69 -2.46 -11.66 -16.44
N ASP A 70 -2.56 -11.20 -15.20
CA ASP A 70 -2.45 -9.78 -14.87
C ASP A 70 -1.08 -9.24 -15.31
N LEU A 71 -0.02 -9.98 -15.00
CA LEU A 71 1.35 -9.63 -15.42
C LEU A 71 1.50 -9.67 -16.94
N VAL A 72 1.22 -10.81 -17.56
CA VAL A 72 1.47 -11.00 -18.98
C VAL A 72 0.63 -10.04 -19.82
N ASP A 73 -0.70 -10.03 -19.64
CA ASP A 73 -1.60 -9.30 -20.52
C ASP A 73 -1.40 -7.77 -20.41
N ILE A 74 -1.16 -7.26 -19.18
CA ILE A 74 -1.02 -5.81 -18.99
C ILE A 74 0.41 -5.34 -19.28
N VAL A 75 1.42 -6.02 -18.76
CA VAL A 75 2.81 -5.58 -18.93
C VAL A 75 3.26 -5.71 -20.38
N GLU A 76 2.90 -6.79 -21.08
CA GLU A 76 3.19 -6.89 -22.51
C GLU A 76 2.52 -5.82 -23.37
N THR A 77 1.37 -5.32 -22.91
CA THR A 77 0.54 -4.39 -23.69
C THR A 77 0.82 -2.92 -23.35
N CYS A 78 1.15 -2.61 -22.10
CA CYS A 78 1.25 -1.26 -21.54
C CYS A 78 2.40 -1.09 -20.53
N GLY A 79 3.42 -1.95 -20.52
CA GLY A 79 4.52 -1.87 -19.55
C GLY A 79 5.29 -0.55 -19.63
N ASP A 80 5.32 0.08 -20.80
CA ASP A 80 5.92 1.41 -21.01
C ASP A 80 5.16 2.56 -20.30
N LYS A 81 3.96 2.29 -19.77
CA LYS A 81 3.10 3.23 -19.01
C LYS A 81 3.10 2.97 -17.53
N LEU A 82 3.81 1.95 -17.06
CA LEU A 82 3.81 1.53 -15.67
C LEU A 82 5.09 1.94 -14.98
N ASP A 83 4.96 2.46 -13.77
CA ASP A 83 6.09 2.74 -12.88
C ASP A 83 6.33 1.56 -11.94
N THR A 84 5.25 0.94 -11.42
CA THR A 84 5.37 -0.13 -10.43
C THR A 84 4.29 -1.22 -10.60
N ILE A 85 4.63 -2.42 -10.11
CA ILE A 85 3.67 -3.49 -9.82
C ILE A 85 3.56 -3.64 -8.31
N LEU A 86 2.34 -3.66 -7.78
CA LEU A 86 2.04 -3.92 -6.37
C LEU A 86 1.62 -5.37 -6.20
N ILE A 87 2.43 -6.13 -5.47
CA ILE A 87 2.17 -7.55 -5.20
C ILE A 87 1.42 -7.66 -3.86
N PRO A 88 0.18 -8.18 -3.84
CA PRO A 88 -0.55 -8.41 -2.60
C PRO A 88 -0.09 -9.68 -1.91
N LYS A 89 -0.38 -9.78 -0.60
CA LYS A 89 -0.26 -10.97 0.23
C LYS A 89 1.11 -11.66 0.18
N VAL A 90 2.18 -10.88 -0.03
CA VAL A 90 3.56 -11.40 -0.08
C VAL A 90 3.89 -12.10 1.24
N GLY A 91 4.33 -13.34 1.16
CA GLY A 91 4.69 -14.17 2.29
C GLY A 91 6.19 -14.44 2.43
N SER A 92 6.94 -14.32 1.33
CA SER A 92 8.38 -14.64 1.28
C SER A 92 9.09 -13.88 0.15
N ALA A 93 10.43 -13.90 0.17
CA ALA A 93 11.25 -13.39 -0.93
C ALA A 93 10.98 -14.11 -2.27
N ALA A 94 10.56 -15.38 -2.24
CA ALA A 94 10.25 -16.14 -3.45
C ALA A 94 9.10 -15.52 -4.26
N ASP A 95 8.12 -14.91 -3.59
CA ASP A 95 7.01 -14.21 -4.24
C ASP A 95 7.51 -13.02 -5.06
N VAL A 96 8.45 -12.26 -4.49
CA VAL A 96 9.08 -11.11 -5.16
C VAL A 96 9.94 -11.57 -6.34
N TYR A 97 10.76 -12.62 -6.14
CA TYR A 97 11.60 -13.18 -7.22
C TYR A 97 10.77 -13.71 -8.39
N PHE A 98 9.64 -14.33 -8.13
CA PHE A 98 8.75 -14.81 -9.19
C PHE A 98 8.28 -13.64 -10.07
N VAL A 99 7.75 -12.59 -9.47
CA VAL A 99 7.26 -11.41 -10.21
C VAL A 99 8.40 -10.69 -10.89
N SER A 100 9.52 -10.48 -10.21
CA SER A 100 10.73 -9.85 -10.79
C SER A 100 11.22 -10.61 -12.03
N THR A 101 11.24 -11.93 -11.99
CA THR A 101 11.66 -12.77 -13.12
C THR A 101 10.69 -12.62 -14.30
N MET A 102 9.39 -12.67 -14.06
CA MET A 102 8.37 -12.47 -15.09
C MET A 102 8.49 -11.09 -15.75
N LEU A 103 8.65 -10.04 -14.95
CA LEU A 103 8.84 -8.68 -15.45
C LEU A 103 10.10 -8.58 -16.32
N SER A 104 11.24 -9.12 -15.86
CA SER A 104 12.50 -9.08 -16.62
C SER A 104 12.38 -9.74 -17.98
N GLN A 105 11.68 -10.89 -18.09
CA GLN A 105 11.47 -11.58 -19.37
C GLN A 105 10.61 -10.74 -20.32
N ILE A 106 9.54 -10.13 -19.82
CA ILE A 106 8.66 -9.30 -20.65
C ILE A 106 9.37 -8.01 -21.08
N GLU A 107 10.06 -7.35 -20.15
CA GLU A 107 10.83 -6.12 -20.41
C GLU A 107 11.90 -6.35 -21.47
N GLU A 108 12.68 -7.44 -21.37
CA GLU A 108 13.68 -7.82 -22.36
C GLU A 108 13.04 -8.04 -23.73
N PHE A 109 11.97 -8.81 -23.79
CA PHE A 109 11.25 -9.12 -25.04
C PHE A 109 10.65 -7.88 -25.69
N LYS A 110 10.10 -6.95 -24.89
CA LYS A 110 9.42 -5.75 -25.39
C LYS A 110 10.34 -4.53 -25.51
N GLY A 111 11.53 -4.56 -24.94
CA GLY A 111 12.43 -3.41 -24.88
C GLY A 111 11.95 -2.32 -23.93
N PHE A 112 11.24 -2.69 -22.87
CA PHE A 112 10.76 -1.74 -21.85
C PHE A 112 11.84 -1.42 -20.83
N LYS A 113 11.68 -0.27 -20.15
CA LYS A 113 12.47 0.03 -18.95
C LYS A 113 12.03 -0.87 -17.80
N PRO A 114 12.91 -1.16 -16.85
CA PRO A 114 12.55 -1.90 -15.65
C PRO A 114 11.38 -1.25 -14.89
N ILE A 115 10.39 -2.05 -14.54
CA ILE A 115 9.24 -1.66 -13.73
C ILE A 115 9.58 -2.01 -12.27
N ASN A 116 9.41 -1.08 -11.35
CA ASN A 116 9.68 -1.32 -9.94
C ASN A 116 8.60 -2.19 -9.27
N ILE A 117 8.91 -2.70 -8.09
CA ILE A 117 8.01 -3.55 -7.31
C ILE A 117 7.70 -2.88 -5.98
N HIS A 118 6.42 -2.76 -5.67
CA HIS A 118 5.89 -2.54 -4.34
C HIS A 118 5.29 -3.83 -3.81
N VAL A 119 5.36 -4.06 -2.52
CA VAL A 119 4.76 -5.25 -1.88
C VAL A 119 3.83 -4.87 -0.75
N LEU A 120 2.73 -5.63 -0.60
CA LEU A 120 1.85 -5.54 0.55
C LEU A 120 2.29 -6.53 1.62
N ILE A 121 2.63 -6.01 2.79
CA ILE A 121 2.85 -6.79 4.01
C ILE A 121 1.52 -6.83 4.77
N GLU A 122 0.76 -7.87 4.49
CA GLU A 122 -0.63 -7.99 4.95
C GLU A 122 -0.99 -9.41 5.41
N THR A 123 0.03 -10.23 5.66
CA THR A 123 -0.16 -11.57 6.22
C THR A 123 0.77 -11.79 7.42
N ALA A 124 0.39 -12.69 8.32
CA ALA A 124 1.26 -13.10 9.42
C ALA A 124 2.61 -13.65 8.91
N MET A 125 2.59 -14.41 7.80
CA MET A 125 3.79 -14.92 7.16
C MET A 125 4.65 -13.80 6.59
N GLY A 126 4.06 -12.85 5.86
CA GLY A 126 4.78 -11.69 5.31
C GLY A 126 5.42 -10.85 6.41
N MET A 127 4.71 -10.63 7.53
CA MET A 127 5.28 -9.92 8.67
C MET A 127 6.39 -10.72 9.37
N ALA A 128 6.27 -12.04 9.43
CA ALA A 128 7.33 -12.90 9.99
C ALA A 128 8.62 -12.83 9.15
N ASN A 129 8.51 -12.69 7.84
CA ASN A 129 9.60 -12.68 6.86
C ASN A 129 9.93 -11.27 6.32
N VAL A 130 9.48 -10.20 6.98
CA VAL A 130 9.53 -8.83 6.43
C VAL A 130 10.95 -8.37 6.07
N GLU A 131 11.96 -8.75 6.86
CA GLU A 131 13.36 -8.39 6.58
C GLU A 131 13.93 -9.20 5.39
N GLU A 132 13.51 -10.45 5.23
CA GLU A 132 13.88 -11.26 4.07
C GLU A 132 13.26 -10.71 2.79
N ILE A 133 11.99 -10.33 2.85
CA ILE A 133 11.29 -9.68 1.74
C ILE A 133 11.94 -8.35 1.41
N ALA A 134 12.27 -7.52 2.41
CA ALA A 134 12.87 -6.21 2.21
C ALA A 134 14.21 -6.24 1.47
N ARG A 135 15.03 -7.25 1.68
CA ARG A 135 16.34 -7.40 1.02
C ARG A 135 16.28 -8.14 -0.33
N SER A 136 15.10 -8.62 -0.73
CA SER A 136 14.95 -9.31 -2.03
C SER A 136 14.93 -8.30 -3.17
N CYS A 137 15.48 -8.67 -4.34
CA CYS A 137 15.47 -7.88 -5.56
C CYS A 137 15.79 -6.38 -5.35
N PRO A 138 16.95 -6.02 -4.77
CA PRO A 138 17.30 -4.64 -4.41
C PRO A 138 17.35 -3.69 -5.61
N GLU A 139 17.51 -4.23 -6.82
CA GLU A 139 17.50 -3.48 -8.07
C GLU A 139 16.09 -3.04 -8.51
N ARG A 140 15.04 -3.56 -7.89
CA ARG A 140 13.67 -3.40 -8.34
C ARG A 140 12.69 -3.04 -7.22
N MET A 141 12.96 -3.51 -6.00
CA MET A 141 12.13 -3.22 -4.83
C MET A 141 12.21 -1.73 -4.45
N GLU A 142 11.07 -1.06 -4.32
CA GLU A 142 11.00 0.37 -4.00
C GLU A 142 10.27 0.65 -2.69
N ALA A 143 9.17 -0.03 -2.43
CA ALA A 143 8.35 0.24 -1.25
C ALA A 143 7.68 -1.00 -0.67
N MET A 144 7.38 -0.93 0.62
CA MET A 144 6.47 -1.84 1.31
C MET A 144 5.27 -1.08 1.85
N VAL A 145 4.10 -1.66 1.71
CA VAL A 145 2.83 -1.10 2.17
C VAL A 145 2.23 -2.01 3.23
N PHE A 146 1.75 -1.44 4.33
CA PHE A 146 1.07 -2.21 5.38
C PHE A 146 -0.41 -2.42 5.05
N GLY A 147 -0.81 -3.63 4.74
CA GLY A 147 -2.20 -3.99 4.44
C GLY A 147 -2.97 -4.39 5.71
N VAL A 148 -3.45 -3.40 6.46
CA VAL A 148 -4.00 -3.56 7.81
C VAL A 148 -5.21 -4.50 7.89
N ALA A 149 -6.09 -4.53 6.86
CA ALA A 149 -7.32 -5.32 6.87
C ALA A 149 -7.01 -6.83 6.79
N ASP A 150 -6.26 -7.22 5.77
CA ASP A 150 -5.85 -8.61 5.58
C ASP A 150 -4.88 -9.08 6.66
N TYR A 151 -4.00 -8.19 7.15
CA TYR A 151 -3.15 -8.50 8.30
C TYR A 151 -3.97 -8.84 9.53
N ALA A 152 -4.99 -8.02 9.86
CA ALA A 152 -5.89 -8.30 10.97
C ALA A 152 -6.59 -9.66 10.83
N ALA A 153 -7.08 -9.97 9.64
CA ALA A 153 -7.70 -11.26 9.35
C ALA A 153 -6.69 -12.42 9.46
N SER A 154 -5.49 -12.24 8.92
CA SER A 154 -4.42 -13.27 8.94
C SER A 154 -3.96 -13.61 10.36
N VAL A 155 -3.85 -12.62 11.25
CA VAL A 155 -3.50 -12.83 12.67
C VAL A 155 -4.73 -13.12 13.55
N ARG A 156 -5.93 -13.18 12.94
CA ARG A 156 -7.22 -13.40 13.63
C ARG A 156 -7.49 -12.36 14.72
N ALA A 157 -7.10 -11.11 14.49
CA ALA A 157 -7.37 -10.01 15.40
C ALA A 157 -8.87 -9.73 15.49
N ARG A 158 -9.34 -9.40 16.69
CA ARG A 158 -10.72 -8.96 16.90
C ARG A 158 -10.81 -7.46 16.60
N THR A 159 -11.14 -7.13 15.37
CA THR A 159 -11.39 -5.75 14.94
C THR A 159 -12.43 -5.74 13.84
N THR A 160 -13.25 -4.70 13.82
CA THR A 160 -14.22 -4.42 12.76
C THR A 160 -13.86 -3.16 11.97
N GLN A 161 -12.81 -2.44 12.38
CA GLN A 161 -12.38 -1.20 11.77
C GLN A 161 -11.08 -1.40 11.00
N ILE A 162 -11.02 -0.91 9.78
CA ILE A 162 -9.83 -0.95 8.94
C ILE A 162 -8.95 0.27 9.30
N GLY A 163 -7.83 0.01 9.97
CA GLY A 163 -6.82 1.02 10.28
C GLY A 163 -7.13 1.95 11.46
N GLY A 164 -8.30 1.82 12.08
CA GLY A 164 -8.70 2.61 13.22
C GLY A 164 -8.14 2.10 14.56
N ALA A 165 -8.41 2.84 15.63
CA ALA A 165 -8.14 2.40 17.00
C ALA A 165 -9.14 1.31 17.41
N ASN A 166 -8.65 0.32 18.16
CA ASN A 166 -9.51 -0.72 18.72
C ASN A 166 -9.79 -0.39 20.20
N PRO A 167 -11.07 -0.18 20.56
CA PRO A 167 -11.43 0.14 21.95
C PRO A 167 -11.06 -0.94 22.97
N ASP A 168 -10.92 -2.19 22.53
CA ASP A 168 -10.54 -3.31 23.39
C ASP A 168 -9.00 -3.44 23.55
N TYR A 169 -8.22 -2.67 22.80
CA TYR A 169 -6.76 -2.69 22.86
C TYR A 169 -6.23 -1.57 23.76
N GLY A 170 -6.35 -1.74 25.06
CA GLY A 170 -5.87 -0.80 26.04
C GLY A 170 -5.66 -1.45 27.40
N MET A 171 -5.10 -0.69 28.32
CA MET A 171 -4.79 -1.13 29.67
C MET A 171 -5.40 -0.21 30.72
N LEU A 172 -6.00 -0.78 31.73
CA LEU A 172 -6.50 -0.06 32.90
C LEU A 172 -5.38 0.01 33.93
N THR A 173 -5.06 1.23 34.42
CA THR A 173 -4.05 1.40 35.47
C THR A 173 -4.49 0.79 36.80
N ASP A 174 -3.57 0.63 37.73
CA ASP A 174 -3.90 0.43 39.13
C ASP A 174 -4.66 1.64 39.66
N ALA A 175 -5.42 1.43 40.74
CA ALA A 175 -6.12 2.52 41.40
C ALA A 175 -5.12 3.49 42.09
N ASP A 176 -5.35 4.77 41.94
CA ASP A 176 -4.65 5.81 42.71
C ASP A 176 -5.14 5.88 44.16
N ALA A 177 -4.64 6.85 44.96
CA ALA A 177 -5.01 7.01 46.35
C ALA A 177 -6.50 7.34 46.55
N GLU A 178 -7.13 7.92 45.56
CA GLU A 178 -8.55 8.29 45.51
C GLU A 178 -9.42 7.15 44.95
N GLY A 179 -8.82 6.01 44.55
CA GLY A 179 -9.49 4.85 43.97
C GLY A 179 -9.82 5.01 42.48
N SER A 180 -9.32 6.05 41.82
CA SER A 180 -9.50 6.29 40.38
C SER A 180 -8.54 5.46 39.53
N ARG A 181 -9.03 5.02 38.36
CA ARG A 181 -8.24 4.26 37.39
C ARG A 181 -8.32 4.91 36.03
N PHE A 182 -7.22 4.93 35.30
CA PHE A 182 -7.15 5.49 33.96
C PHE A 182 -7.03 4.37 32.92
N TYR A 183 -7.66 4.58 31.77
CA TYR A 183 -7.58 3.68 30.64
C TYR A 183 -6.58 4.24 29.63
N HIS A 184 -5.48 3.51 29.39
CA HIS A 184 -4.49 3.85 28.38
C HIS A 184 -4.78 3.08 27.10
N TRP A 185 -5.09 3.82 26.06
CA TRP A 185 -5.25 3.28 24.72
C TRP A 185 -3.90 2.81 24.16
N GLY A 186 -3.85 1.59 23.64
CA GLY A 186 -2.72 1.09 22.89
C GLY A 186 -2.93 1.31 21.38
N ASP A 187 -1.83 1.33 20.64
CA ASP A 187 -1.85 1.22 19.18
C ASP A 187 -1.60 -0.24 18.78
N GLN A 188 -2.65 -0.94 18.41
CA GLN A 188 -2.61 -2.36 18.04
C GLN A 188 -1.73 -2.61 16.80
N TRP A 189 -1.52 -1.61 15.96
CA TRP A 189 -0.74 -1.71 14.73
C TRP A 189 0.72 -1.27 14.88
N HIS A 190 1.08 -0.73 16.04
CA HIS A 190 2.41 -0.16 16.30
C HIS A 190 3.53 -1.14 15.97
N TYR A 191 3.48 -2.37 16.47
CA TYR A 191 4.53 -3.36 16.24
C TYR A 191 4.71 -3.65 14.73
N ALA A 192 3.61 -3.90 14.02
CA ALA A 192 3.66 -4.28 12.62
C ALA A 192 4.21 -3.14 11.74
N ILE A 193 3.70 -1.92 11.93
CA ILE A 193 4.15 -0.75 11.17
C ILE A 193 5.61 -0.41 11.50
N SER A 194 6.00 -0.41 12.78
CA SER A 194 7.37 -0.12 13.20
C SER A 194 8.37 -1.13 12.66
N ARG A 195 8.01 -2.42 12.69
CA ARG A 195 8.87 -3.49 12.17
C ARG A 195 9.05 -3.38 10.66
N MET A 196 7.96 -3.16 9.92
CA MET A 196 8.03 -2.94 8.48
C MET A 196 8.85 -1.68 8.14
N ALA A 197 8.63 -0.56 8.85
CA ALA A 197 9.38 0.67 8.63
C ALA A 197 10.88 0.49 8.89
N ALA A 198 11.26 -0.23 9.96
CA ALA A 198 12.65 -0.56 10.24
C ALA A 198 13.28 -1.42 9.13
N ALA A 199 12.58 -2.45 8.65
CA ALA A 199 13.04 -3.28 7.53
C ALA A 199 13.20 -2.44 6.25
N CYS A 200 12.23 -1.59 5.91
CA CYS A 200 12.33 -0.69 4.77
C CYS A 200 13.58 0.18 4.85
N ARG A 201 13.80 0.84 5.99
CA ARG A 201 14.97 1.75 6.16
C ARG A 201 16.30 1.03 6.12
N ALA A 202 16.37 -0.21 6.64
CA ALA A 202 17.58 -1.02 6.59
C ALA A 202 18.02 -1.36 5.15
N TYR A 203 17.08 -1.45 4.22
CA TYR A 203 17.34 -1.85 2.83
C TYR A 203 17.02 -0.76 1.79
N GLY A 204 16.82 0.49 2.22
CA GLY A 204 16.62 1.64 1.34
C GLY A 204 15.23 1.73 0.71
N LEU A 205 14.25 1.01 1.25
CA LEU A 205 12.88 1.02 0.77
C LEU A 205 12.04 2.11 1.46
N ARG A 206 10.91 2.45 0.85
CA ARG A 206 9.93 3.41 1.36
C ARG A 206 8.81 2.69 2.12
N PRO A 207 8.61 2.94 3.42
CA PRO A 207 7.47 2.40 4.16
C PRO A 207 6.21 3.25 3.93
N ILE A 208 5.12 2.61 3.57
CA ILE A 208 3.82 3.24 3.28
C ILE A 208 2.76 2.62 4.20
N ASP A 209 1.97 3.46 4.86
CA ASP A 209 0.85 3.00 5.67
C ASP A 209 -0.36 2.63 4.80
N GLY A 210 -1.16 1.70 5.28
CA GLY A 210 -2.31 1.15 4.59
C GLY A 210 -3.57 2.00 4.66
N PRO A 211 -4.72 1.41 4.31
CA PRO A 211 -6.00 2.10 4.26
C PRO A 211 -6.55 2.46 5.65
N PHE A 212 -7.44 3.44 5.66
CA PHE A 212 -8.33 3.77 6.76
C PHE A 212 -9.77 3.68 6.24
N GLY A 213 -10.58 2.79 6.83
CA GLY A 213 -11.85 2.36 6.24
C GLY A 213 -12.97 3.39 6.29
N ASP A 214 -13.03 4.22 7.35
CA ASP A 214 -14.07 5.25 7.47
C ASP A 214 -13.68 6.54 6.75
N PHE A 215 -14.09 6.67 5.49
CA PHE A 215 -13.84 7.88 4.71
C PHE A 215 -14.73 9.09 5.12
N ASN A 216 -15.67 8.90 6.05
CA ASN A 216 -16.45 9.98 6.64
C ASN A 216 -15.83 10.54 7.93
N ASP A 217 -14.73 9.96 8.40
CA ASP A 217 -13.96 10.42 9.56
C ASP A 217 -12.60 11.02 9.15
N PRO A 218 -12.54 12.30 8.74
CA PRO A 218 -11.30 12.94 8.33
C PRO A 218 -10.28 13.08 9.46
N GLU A 219 -10.73 13.28 10.70
CA GLU A 219 -9.82 13.40 11.85
C GLU A 219 -9.22 12.05 12.25
N GLY A 220 -9.99 10.97 12.19
CA GLY A 220 -9.48 9.62 12.35
C GLY A 220 -8.44 9.28 11.30
N TYR A 221 -8.70 9.60 10.02
CA TYR A 221 -7.74 9.43 8.95
C TYR A 221 -6.43 10.18 9.21
N LYS A 222 -6.51 11.50 9.52
CA LYS A 222 -5.32 12.33 9.80
C LYS A 222 -4.56 11.85 11.04
N THR A 223 -5.26 11.40 12.07
CA THR A 223 -4.63 10.84 13.28
C THR A 223 -3.87 9.56 12.96
N ALA A 224 -4.47 8.64 12.20
CA ALA A 224 -3.79 7.43 11.72
C ALA A 224 -2.58 7.77 10.83
N ALA A 225 -2.70 8.75 9.93
CA ALA A 225 -1.61 9.21 9.08
C ALA A 225 -0.45 9.82 9.88
N ARG A 226 -0.72 10.70 10.86
CA ARG A 226 0.30 11.28 11.75
C ARG A 226 1.03 10.22 12.57
N ARG A 227 0.31 9.22 13.09
CA ARG A 227 0.89 8.07 13.77
C ARG A 227 1.87 7.33 12.85
N ALA A 228 1.46 7.02 11.63
CA ALA A 228 2.31 6.33 10.66
C ALA A 228 3.54 7.17 10.28
N ALA A 229 3.38 8.48 10.06
CA ALA A 229 4.50 9.40 9.82
C ALA A 229 5.47 9.43 11.00
N ALA A 230 4.97 9.44 12.25
CA ALA A 230 5.79 9.37 13.45
C ALA A 230 6.59 8.06 13.59
N LEU A 231 6.09 6.96 13.01
CA LEU A 231 6.78 5.67 12.92
C LEU A 231 7.72 5.55 11.72
N GLY A 232 7.80 6.57 10.88
CA GLY A 232 8.72 6.66 9.75
C GLY A 232 8.13 6.35 8.38
N CYS A 233 6.80 6.18 8.26
CA CYS A 233 6.14 6.05 6.96
C CYS A 233 6.20 7.36 6.16
N GLU A 234 6.28 7.23 4.83
CA GLU A 234 6.37 8.35 3.88
C GLU A 234 5.04 8.66 3.18
N GLY A 235 4.03 7.85 3.39
CA GLY A 235 2.73 8.00 2.76
C GLY A 235 1.69 7.07 3.36
N LYS A 236 0.47 7.19 2.85
CA LYS A 236 -0.68 6.41 3.28
C LYS A 236 -1.66 6.19 2.13
N TRP A 237 -2.31 5.04 2.13
CA TRP A 237 -3.37 4.77 1.15
C TRP A 237 -4.58 5.68 1.34
N ALA A 238 -5.10 6.16 0.20
CA ALA A 238 -6.42 6.75 0.08
C ALA A 238 -7.33 5.75 -0.68
N ILE A 239 -8.44 5.37 -0.08
CA ILE A 239 -9.47 4.51 -0.68
C ILE A 239 -10.67 5.32 -1.18
N HIS A 240 -10.70 6.60 -0.88
CA HIS A 240 -11.71 7.55 -1.33
C HIS A 240 -11.03 8.88 -1.70
N PRO A 241 -11.51 9.63 -2.72
CA PRO A 241 -10.92 10.90 -3.13
C PRO A 241 -10.78 11.93 -2.00
N SER A 242 -11.72 11.97 -1.04
CA SER A 242 -11.66 12.88 0.13
C SER A 242 -10.44 12.67 1.01
N GLN A 243 -9.82 11.50 0.97
CA GLN A 243 -8.64 11.17 1.79
C GLN A 243 -7.33 11.66 1.17
N VAL A 244 -7.28 11.93 -0.13
CA VAL A 244 -6.05 12.33 -0.83
C VAL A 244 -5.49 13.63 -0.28
N ALA A 245 -6.31 14.68 -0.17
CA ALA A 245 -5.89 15.95 0.38
C ALA A 245 -5.46 15.86 1.85
N LEU A 246 -6.10 14.97 2.63
CA LEU A 246 -5.74 14.72 4.03
C LEU A 246 -4.38 14.04 4.16
N ALA A 247 -4.08 13.09 3.26
CA ALA A 247 -2.76 12.47 3.22
C ALA A 247 -1.68 13.49 2.85
N ASN A 248 -1.91 14.28 1.82
CA ASN A 248 -0.98 15.32 1.37
C ASN A 248 -0.72 16.35 2.48
N GLU A 249 -1.76 16.77 3.24
CA GLU A 249 -1.59 17.66 4.41
C GLU A 249 -0.63 17.08 5.44
N VAL A 250 -0.71 15.78 5.72
CA VAL A 250 0.09 15.15 6.78
C VAL A 250 1.51 14.82 6.32
N PHE A 251 1.69 14.33 5.09
CA PHE A 251 2.99 13.83 4.62
C PHE A 251 3.81 14.89 3.88
N THR A 252 3.24 16.04 3.52
CA THR A 252 4.02 17.16 2.99
C THR A 252 4.79 17.84 4.12
N PRO A 253 6.13 17.89 4.08
CA PRO A 253 6.92 18.54 5.10
C PRO A 253 6.63 20.05 5.16
N THR A 254 6.55 20.59 6.36
CA THR A 254 6.39 22.03 6.56
C THR A 254 7.66 22.79 6.15
N GLU A 255 7.55 24.07 5.80
CA GLU A 255 8.72 24.92 5.50
C GLU A 255 9.76 24.88 6.62
N LYS A 256 9.32 24.88 7.88
CA LYS A 256 10.20 24.79 9.05
C LYS A 256 10.99 23.49 9.12
N GLU A 257 10.37 22.37 8.75
CA GLU A 257 11.04 21.06 8.69
C GLU A 257 12.05 21.03 7.53
N VAL A 258 11.68 21.55 6.36
CA VAL A 258 12.57 21.69 5.21
C VAL A 258 13.78 22.57 5.54
N ASP A 259 13.56 23.73 6.15
CA ASP A 259 14.63 24.63 6.57
C ASP A 259 15.55 24.00 7.62
N ARG A 260 14.99 23.25 8.56
CA ARG A 260 15.80 22.50 9.53
C ARG A 260 16.66 21.44 8.86
N ALA A 261 16.08 20.65 7.95
CA ALA A 261 16.80 19.60 7.23
C ALA A 261 17.96 20.15 6.35
N ARG A 262 17.78 21.35 5.76
CA ARG A 262 18.82 22.01 4.96
C ARG A 262 19.99 22.53 5.79
N ARG A 263 19.85 22.67 7.12
CA ARG A 263 20.90 23.16 8.04
C ARG A 263 21.73 22.04 8.67
N ILE A 264 21.32 20.79 8.50
CA ILE A 264 22.03 19.59 8.98
C ILE A 264 22.92 19.06 7.87
#